data_cc21d2c7e9f3da77a57bc6718bfe3112
#
_entry.id   cc21d2c7e9f3da77a57bc6718bfe3112
#
_cell.length_a   1.000
_cell.length_b   1.000
_cell.length_c   1.000
_cell.angle_alpha   90.00
_cell.angle_beta   90.00
_cell.angle_gamma   90.00
#
_symmetry.space_group_name_H-M   'P 1'
#
loop_
_entity.id
_entity.type
_entity.pdbx_description
1 polymer ?
#
loop_
_entity_poly.entity_id
_entity_poly.type
_entity_poly.pdbx_seq_one_letter_code
_entity_poly.pdbx_strand_id
1 'polypeptide(L)'
;VATLLTACQLVTIDYVYLASTSITGGGQIQVFNVDSQSGALRNGVAATSSGGNTPVALATSADYANLYVANSDNNTVVHFAIAADGSLSQKDKIALAGPPVSIAVNQADTYLYVVSGSTSATLSEYALSSGAIGNLAGQESLTIPSFAGDTVVPTGVTTLANNSAVYAVAYDQSAYNPGGTTTSTANPGWIFGFGVGSGGALTPAPASPYRAGVRPSGLVADQTNRFVYVTDFASNQMIGYSITSGDVLNFLISGPYRTGSEPSAIAIDPRAKFLYVSNSLDSTVTAYAIDLATGIPSQAINTTGDVANVTDTQPQAIVVDPALGRFVFTANYLGNSVSGFFLNPNTGQLKPSEQTPYPTGQHPTAVVSIPHGNHSTQEVTP
;
A
#
# COMPACT_ATOMS: atom_id res chain seq x y z
N VAL A 1 -25.40 28.00 39.59
CA VAL A 1 -24.12 27.64 38.98
C VAL A 1 -24.44 26.67 37.84
N ALA A 2 -24.49 27.16 36.61
CA ALA A 2 -24.68 26.33 35.43
C ALA A 2 -23.32 25.71 35.11
N THR A 3 -23.15 24.41 35.38
CA THR A 3 -22.05 23.61 34.84
C THR A 3 -22.22 23.52 33.33
N LEU A 4 -21.45 24.26 32.57
CA LEU A 4 -21.23 24.04 31.17
C LEU A 4 -20.57 22.63 31.04
N LEU A 5 -21.35 21.63 30.74
CA LEU A 5 -20.85 20.40 30.13
C LEU A 5 -20.31 20.79 28.76
N THR A 6 -19.02 21.07 28.68
CA THR A 6 -18.32 21.06 27.39
C THR A 6 -18.44 19.63 26.87
N ALA A 7 -19.42 19.39 25.99
CA ALA A 7 -19.46 18.17 25.20
C ALA A 7 -18.08 18.06 24.52
N CYS A 8 -17.37 16.97 24.80
CA CYS A 8 -16.12 16.66 24.12
C CYS A 8 -16.47 16.58 22.62
N GLN A 9 -16.17 17.63 21.88
CA GLN A 9 -16.49 17.67 20.46
C GLN A 9 -15.51 16.74 19.78
N LEU A 10 -16.05 15.65 19.24
CA LEU A 10 -15.30 14.68 18.50
C LEU A 10 -14.77 15.35 17.23
N VAL A 11 -13.46 15.42 17.11
CA VAL A 11 -12.77 16.08 16.00
C VAL A 11 -12.28 14.98 15.06
N THR A 12 -12.78 15.01 13.81
CA THR A 12 -12.24 14.18 12.73
C THR A 12 -10.89 14.75 12.31
N ILE A 13 -9.86 13.88 12.30
CA ILE A 13 -8.52 14.30 11.89
C ILE A 13 -8.09 13.71 10.57
N ASP A 14 -8.63 12.55 10.22
CA ASP A 14 -8.34 11.85 8.97
C ASP A 14 -9.62 11.24 8.40
N TYR A 15 -9.59 10.97 7.10
CA TYR A 15 -10.51 10.06 6.44
C TYR A 15 -9.79 8.77 6.05
N VAL A 16 -10.41 7.62 6.32
CA VAL A 16 -9.97 6.32 5.84
C VAL A 16 -10.93 5.85 4.75
N TYR A 17 -10.39 5.61 3.56
CA TYR A 17 -11.12 5.03 2.42
C TYR A 17 -10.80 3.56 2.33
N LEU A 18 -11.84 2.75 2.30
CA LEU A 18 -11.76 1.30 2.24
C LEU A 18 -12.49 0.79 1.00
N ALA A 19 -11.78 0.10 0.13
CA ALA A 19 -12.39 -0.62 -0.97
C ALA A 19 -12.81 -2.02 -0.52
N SER A 20 -14.03 -2.44 -0.89
CA SER A 20 -14.54 -3.77 -0.61
C SER A 20 -15.23 -4.36 -1.83
N THR A 21 -15.11 -5.68 -2.01
CA THR A 21 -15.88 -6.42 -3.01
C THR A 21 -17.28 -6.69 -2.45
N SER A 22 -18.26 -6.87 -3.32
CA SER A 22 -19.57 -7.31 -2.91
C SER A 22 -20.01 -8.49 -3.78
N ILE A 23 -20.52 -9.52 -3.15
CA ILE A 23 -21.05 -10.71 -3.85
C ILE A 23 -22.34 -10.38 -4.62
N THR A 24 -23.06 -9.34 -4.21
CA THR A 24 -24.42 -9.06 -4.71
C THR A 24 -24.66 -7.65 -5.23
N GLY A 25 -23.74 -6.71 -5.06
CA GLY A 25 -24.04 -5.29 -5.29
C GLY A 25 -22.96 -4.43 -5.95
N GLY A 26 -21.90 -5.04 -6.47
CA GLY A 26 -20.73 -4.30 -7.01
C GLY A 26 -19.76 -3.84 -5.93
N GLY A 27 -18.53 -3.49 -6.34
CA GLY A 27 -17.49 -2.98 -5.46
C GLY A 27 -17.85 -1.61 -4.88
N GLN A 28 -17.48 -1.38 -3.64
CA GLN A 28 -17.79 -0.15 -2.91
C GLN A 28 -16.55 0.46 -2.29
N ILE A 29 -16.58 1.76 -2.10
CA ILE A 29 -15.63 2.53 -1.30
C ILE A 29 -16.40 3.07 -0.10
N GLN A 30 -16.05 2.62 1.10
CA GLN A 30 -16.55 3.15 2.36
C GLN A 30 -15.60 4.22 2.88
N VAL A 31 -16.16 5.24 3.54
CA VAL A 31 -15.41 6.34 4.14
C VAL A 31 -15.64 6.34 5.64
N PHE A 32 -14.56 6.32 6.39
CA PHE A 32 -14.59 6.42 7.84
C PHE A 32 -13.91 7.71 8.29
N ASN A 33 -14.50 8.36 9.28
CA ASN A 33 -13.91 9.48 10.01
C ASN A 33 -13.07 8.92 11.15
N VAL A 34 -11.83 9.37 11.29
CA VAL A 34 -10.93 9.02 12.39
C VAL A 34 -11.10 10.03 13.51
N ASP A 35 -11.41 9.56 14.70
CA ASP A 35 -11.48 10.39 15.90
C ASP A 35 -10.07 10.77 16.39
N SER A 36 -9.84 12.04 16.63
CA SER A 36 -8.50 12.57 16.97
C SER A 36 -7.93 12.07 18.30
N GLN A 37 -8.77 11.66 19.24
CA GLN A 37 -8.34 11.25 20.58
C GLN A 37 -8.27 9.75 20.73
N SER A 38 -9.27 9.05 20.23
CA SER A 38 -9.43 7.61 20.41
C SER A 38 -8.96 6.76 19.22
N GLY A 39 -8.67 7.39 18.06
CA GLY A 39 -8.39 6.68 16.83
C GLY A 39 -9.57 5.81 16.35
N ALA A 40 -10.74 5.96 16.97
CA ALA A 40 -11.92 5.20 16.63
C ALA A 40 -12.42 5.60 15.24
N LEU A 41 -12.77 4.60 14.44
CA LEU A 41 -13.41 4.81 13.15
C LEU A 41 -14.93 4.93 13.30
N ARG A 42 -15.49 5.92 12.63
CA ARG A 42 -16.93 6.13 12.53
C ARG A 42 -17.33 6.19 11.08
N ASN A 43 -18.50 5.66 10.77
CA ASN A 43 -19.03 5.81 9.43
C ASN A 43 -19.13 7.31 9.10
N GLY A 44 -18.47 7.67 8.01
CA GLY A 44 -18.49 9.02 7.45
C GLY A 44 -19.70 9.20 6.53
N VAL A 45 -19.43 9.63 5.30
CA VAL A 45 -20.43 9.76 4.24
C VAL A 45 -20.87 8.38 3.71
N ALA A 46 -21.96 8.37 2.94
CA ALA A 46 -22.47 7.14 2.32
C ALA A 46 -21.42 6.50 1.40
N ALA A 47 -21.39 5.16 1.38
CA ALA A 47 -20.50 4.42 0.50
C ALA A 47 -20.77 4.74 -0.98
N THR A 48 -19.69 4.81 -1.76
CA THR A 48 -19.70 5.12 -3.19
C THR A 48 -19.33 3.86 -3.99
N SER A 49 -19.94 3.63 -5.16
CA SER A 49 -19.52 2.55 -6.06
C SER A 49 -18.08 2.74 -6.50
N SER A 50 -17.28 1.65 -6.52
CA SER A 50 -15.90 1.67 -7.04
C SER A 50 -15.83 1.80 -8.58
N GLY A 51 -16.97 1.63 -9.28
CA GLY A 51 -17.04 1.59 -10.74
C GLY A 51 -16.77 0.22 -11.36
N GLY A 52 -16.58 -0.81 -10.54
CA GLY A 52 -16.45 -2.23 -10.87
C GLY A 52 -17.01 -3.11 -9.75
N ASN A 53 -16.81 -4.43 -9.80
CA ASN A 53 -17.23 -5.34 -8.74
C ASN A 53 -16.07 -5.76 -7.82
N THR A 54 -14.84 -5.70 -8.35
CA THR A 54 -13.65 -6.18 -7.64
C THR A 54 -12.58 -5.10 -7.60
N PRO A 55 -12.75 -4.06 -6.75
CA PRO A 55 -11.68 -3.11 -6.49
C PRO A 55 -10.52 -3.84 -5.77
N VAL A 56 -9.29 -3.64 -6.23
CA VAL A 56 -8.10 -4.33 -5.74
C VAL A 56 -7.05 -3.39 -5.17
N ALA A 57 -7.04 -2.13 -5.59
CA ALA A 57 -6.06 -1.16 -5.12
C ALA A 57 -6.66 0.25 -5.09
N LEU A 58 -6.17 1.05 -4.15
CA LEU A 58 -6.45 2.47 -3.98
C LEU A 58 -5.14 3.26 -3.97
N ALA A 59 -5.15 4.45 -4.58
CA ALA A 59 -4.08 5.42 -4.45
C ALA A 59 -4.66 6.83 -4.36
N THR A 60 -4.05 7.69 -3.55
CA THR A 60 -4.41 9.10 -3.45
C THR A 60 -3.37 9.96 -4.16
N SER A 61 -3.78 11.14 -4.64
CA SER A 61 -2.82 12.19 -5.01
C SER A 61 -2.09 12.68 -3.75
N ALA A 62 -0.90 13.27 -3.95
CA ALA A 62 -0.09 13.81 -2.85
C ALA A 62 -0.76 15.03 -2.19
N ASP A 63 -1.58 15.77 -2.94
CA ASP A 63 -2.40 16.87 -2.43
C ASP A 63 -3.70 16.41 -1.73
N TYR A 64 -3.94 15.07 -1.69
CA TYR A 64 -5.13 14.45 -1.10
C TYR A 64 -6.47 14.88 -1.70
N ALA A 65 -6.48 15.50 -2.87
CA ALA A 65 -7.70 15.95 -3.55
C ALA A 65 -8.33 14.88 -4.44
N ASN A 66 -7.60 13.80 -4.76
CA ASN A 66 -8.01 12.78 -5.71
C ASN A 66 -7.78 11.37 -5.17
N LEU A 67 -8.71 10.47 -5.50
CA LEU A 67 -8.63 9.03 -5.23
C LEU A 67 -8.74 8.25 -6.54
N TYR A 68 -7.85 7.32 -6.74
CA TYR A 68 -7.85 6.39 -7.87
C TYR A 68 -8.15 4.98 -7.39
N VAL A 69 -9.05 4.29 -8.10
CA VAL A 69 -9.55 2.97 -7.74
C VAL A 69 -9.33 2.01 -8.89
N ALA A 70 -8.54 0.98 -8.68
CA ALA A 70 -8.31 -0.07 -9.66
C ALA A 70 -9.33 -1.19 -9.48
N ASN A 71 -10.07 -1.53 -10.54
CA ASN A 71 -11.05 -2.62 -10.57
C ASN A 71 -10.56 -3.73 -11.51
N SER A 72 -10.33 -4.93 -10.98
CA SER A 72 -9.75 -6.04 -11.75
C SER A 72 -10.76 -6.79 -12.62
N ASP A 73 -12.03 -6.79 -12.26
CA ASP A 73 -13.09 -7.51 -12.98
C ASP A 73 -13.42 -6.90 -14.34
N ASN A 74 -13.29 -5.58 -14.47
CA ASN A 74 -13.59 -4.85 -15.70
C ASN A 74 -12.40 -4.11 -16.30
N ASN A 75 -11.19 -4.37 -15.78
CA ASN A 75 -9.92 -3.82 -16.24
C ASN A 75 -9.94 -2.28 -16.31
N THR A 76 -10.38 -1.61 -15.25
CA THR A 76 -10.44 -0.15 -15.22
C THR A 76 -9.70 0.46 -14.04
N VAL A 77 -9.25 1.71 -14.22
CA VAL A 77 -8.97 2.62 -13.10
C VAL A 77 -9.97 3.76 -13.17
N VAL A 78 -10.63 4.03 -12.05
CA VAL A 78 -11.63 5.08 -11.89
C VAL A 78 -11.07 6.18 -11.00
N HIS A 79 -11.21 7.41 -11.43
CA HIS A 79 -10.80 8.61 -10.69
C HIS A 79 -12.01 9.25 -9.98
N PHE A 80 -11.79 9.61 -8.74
CA PHE A 80 -12.74 10.37 -7.90
C PHE A 80 -12.07 11.62 -7.36
N ALA A 81 -12.77 12.74 -7.39
CA ALA A 81 -12.40 13.90 -6.59
C ALA A 81 -12.91 13.71 -5.15
N ILE A 82 -12.08 14.11 -4.18
CA ILE A 82 -12.38 14.07 -2.76
C ILE A 82 -12.85 15.45 -2.32
N ALA A 83 -14.04 15.53 -1.73
CA ALA A 83 -14.58 16.76 -1.16
C ALA A 83 -14.10 16.97 0.29
N ALA A 84 -14.27 18.18 0.81
CA ALA A 84 -13.85 18.54 2.17
C ALA A 84 -14.53 17.71 3.28
N ASP A 85 -15.69 17.14 3.02
CA ASP A 85 -16.40 16.23 3.94
C ASP A 85 -16.02 14.75 3.76
N GLY A 86 -15.02 14.47 2.93
CA GLY A 86 -14.58 13.12 2.58
C GLY A 86 -15.42 12.43 1.51
N SER A 87 -16.49 13.04 1.00
CA SER A 87 -17.32 12.45 -0.04
C SER A 87 -16.59 12.35 -1.38
N LEU A 88 -16.94 11.32 -2.17
CA LEU A 88 -16.32 11.02 -3.45
C LEU A 88 -17.23 11.37 -4.61
N SER A 89 -16.67 12.05 -5.60
CA SER A 89 -17.33 12.38 -6.85
C SER A 89 -16.57 11.79 -8.02
N GLN A 90 -17.13 10.78 -8.69
CA GLN A 90 -16.51 10.17 -9.87
C GLN A 90 -16.31 11.22 -10.97
N LYS A 91 -15.13 11.25 -11.57
CA LYS A 91 -14.74 12.16 -12.65
C LYS A 91 -14.57 11.43 -13.97
N ASP A 92 -13.51 10.68 -14.08
CA ASP A 92 -13.14 9.97 -15.31
C ASP A 92 -12.72 8.53 -14.99
N LYS A 93 -12.46 7.77 -16.03
CA LYS A 93 -11.93 6.40 -15.94
C LYS A 93 -11.17 6.04 -17.20
N ILE A 94 -10.22 5.14 -17.05
CA ILE A 94 -9.52 4.51 -18.17
C ILE A 94 -9.77 3.01 -18.19
N ALA A 95 -9.74 2.45 -19.39
CA ALA A 95 -9.71 1.01 -19.62
C ALA A 95 -8.26 0.55 -19.83
N LEU A 96 -7.93 -0.59 -19.24
CA LEU A 96 -6.61 -1.22 -19.30
C LEU A 96 -6.65 -2.45 -20.22
N ALA A 97 -5.49 -2.84 -20.75
CA ALA A 97 -5.38 -4.04 -21.58
C ALA A 97 -5.53 -5.35 -20.78
N GLY A 98 -5.28 -5.30 -19.45
CA GLY A 98 -5.40 -6.44 -18.54
C GLY A 98 -5.84 -6.02 -17.14
N PRO A 99 -6.15 -6.99 -16.26
CA PRO A 99 -6.61 -6.71 -14.91
C PRO A 99 -5.53 -5.97 -14.11
N PRO A 100 -5.84 -4.78 -13.52
CA PRO A 100 -4.93 -4.12 -12.61
C PRO A 100 -4.78 -4.92 -11.32
N VAL A 101 -3.59 -4.81 -10.72
CA VAL A 101 -3.25 -5.45 -9.45
C VAL A 101 -2.86 -4.40 -8.40
N SER A 102 -2.09 -3.40 -8.79
CA SER A 102 -1.65 -2.34 -7.90
C SER A 102 -1.49 -1.03 -8.66
N ILE A 103 -1.69 0.09 -7.97
CA ILE A 103 -1.53 1.44 -8.52
C ILE A 103 -0.77 2.33 -7.53
N ALA A 104 -0.06 3.31 -8.06
CA ALA A 104 0.62 4.35 -7.28
C ALA A 104 0.58 5.68 -8.02
N VAL A 105 0.45 6.78 -7.29
CA VAL A 105 0.62 8.14 -7.80
C VAL A 105 1.98 8.65 -7.34
N ASN A 106 2.70 9.36 -8.20
CA ASN A 106 3.97 9.95 -7.79
C ASN A 106 3.74 11.22 -6.94
N GLN A 107 4.76 11.60 -6.17
CA GLN A 107 4.69 12.72 -5.22
C GLN A 107 4.41 14.08 -5.90
N ALA A 108 4.69 14.20 -7.20
CA ALA A 108 4.43 15.42 -7.97
C ALA A 108 3.00 15.48 -8.56
N ASP A 109 2.16 14.48 -8.34
CA ASP A 109 0.80 14.35 -8.92
C ASP A 109 0.76 14.47 -10.46
N THR A 110 1.85 14.04 -11.11
CA THR A 110 2.00 14.12 -12.57
C THR A 110 1.78 12.80 -13.29
N TYR A 111 1.91 11.67 -12.58
CA TYR A 111 1.77 10.34 -13.16
C TYR A 111 1.07 9.36 -12.22
N LEU A 112 0.19 8.57 -12.82
CA LEU A 112 -0.41 7.37 -12.23
C LEU A 112 0.26 6.14 -12.82
N TYR A 113 0.85 5.30 -11.99
CA TYR A 113 1.45 4.01 -12.36
C TYR A 113 0.49 2.89 -12.08
N VAL A 114 0.35 1.98 -13.03
CA VAL A 114 -0.53 0.81 -12.94
C VAL A 114 0.27 -0.43 -13.31
N VAL A 115 0.36 -1.40 -12.41
CA VAL A 115 0.79 -2.75 -12.78
C VAL A 115 -0.44 -3.60 -13.04
N SER A 116 -0.43 -4.28 -14.18
CA SER A 116 -1.55 -5.07 -14.67
C SER A 116 -1.10 -6.37 -15.35
N GLY A 117 -2.02 -7.30 -15.49
CA GLY A 117 -1.82 -8.57 -16.16
C GLY A 117 -1.98 -9.77 -15.21
N SER A 118 -2.20 -10.94 -15.80
CA SER A 118 -2.34 -12.22 -15.09
C SER A 118 -1.40 -13.32 -15.60
N THR A 119 -0.93 -13.20 -16.82
CA THR A 119 0.01 -14.13 -17.47
C THR A 119 1.21 -13.41 -18.08
N SER A 120 1.05 -12.12 -18.32
CA SER A 120 2.12 -11.21 -18.74
C SER A 120 1.94 -9.92 -17.94
N ALA A 121 2.99 -9.51 -17.24
CA ALA A 121 2.96 -8.33 -16.39
C ALA A 121 3.39 -7.08 -17.15
N THR A 122 2.68 -5.99 -16.95
CA THR A 122 2.94 -4.70 -17.58
C THR A 122 2.91 -3.60 -16.52
N LEU A 123 3.88 -2.69 -16.56
CA LEU A 123 3.86 -1.40 -15.87
C LEU A 123 3.44 -0.33 -16.89
N SER A 124 2.32 0.33 -16.64
CA SER A 124 1.80 1.43 -17.45
C SER A 124 1.85 2.74 -16.67
N GLU A 125 2.25 3.81 -17.32
CA GLU A 125 2.29 5.18 -16.79
C GLU A 125 1.29 6.05 -17.53
N TYR A 126 0.39 6.68 -16.79
CA TYR A 126 -0.60 7.62 -17.31
C TYR A 126 -0.32 9.02 -16.80
N ALA A 127 -0.29 10.00 -17.67
CA ALA A 127 -0.14 11.39 -17.28
C ALA A 127 -1.35 11.86 -16.46
N LEU A 128 -1.10 12.63 -15.42
CA LEU A 128 -2.13 13.28 -14.62
C LEU A 128 -2.13 14.79 -14.88
N SER A 129 -3.31 15.38 -14.94
CA SER A 129 -3.48 16.82 -15.07
C SER A 129 -4.63 17.28 -14.19
N SER A 130 -4.32 18.01 -13.12
CA SER A 130 -5.32 18.42 -12.11
C SER A 130 -6.17 17.23 -11.61
N GLY A 131 -5.53 16.09 -11.38
CA GLY A 131 -6.15 14.84 -10.95
C GLY A 131 -6.75 13.99 -12.07
N ALA A 132 -7.11 14.55 -13.23
CA ALA A 132 -7.68 13.78 -14.34
C ALA A 132 -6.65 12.84 -14.97
N ILE A 133 -7.08 11.60 -15.26
CA ILE A 133 -6.24 10.59 -15.91
C ILE A 133 -6.18 10.89 -17.42
N GLY A 134 -4.98 11.24 -17.89
CA GLY A 134 -4.70 11.56 -19.29
C GLY A 134 -4.27 10.34 -20.10
N ASN A 135 -3.48 10.63 -21.13
CA ASN A 135 -2.98 9.59 -22.03
C ASN A 135 -1.90 8.73 -21.40
N LEU A 136 -1.74 7.52 -21.93
CA LEU A 136 -0.60 6.66 -21.65
C LEU A 136 0.70 7.40 -22.04
N ALA A 137 1.56 7.63 -21.08
CA ALA A 137 2.83 8.33 -21.23
C ALA A 137 4.00 7.35 -21.45
N GLY A 138 3.95 6.19 -20.75
CA GLY A 138 4.95 5.15 -20.85
C GLY A 138 4.37 3.78 -20.55
N GLN A 139 4.99 2.75 -21.08
CA GLN A 139 4.63 1.35 -20.80
C GLN A 139 5.84 0.44 -20.93
N GLU A 140 6.02 -0.43 -19.94
CA GLU A 140 7.09 -1.42 -19.93
C GLU A 140 6.54 -2.81 -19.64
N SER A 141 7.03 -3.83 -20.35
CA SER A 141 6.74 -5.23 -20.05
C SER A 141 7.69 -5.74 -18.97
N LEU A 142 7.15 -6.31 -17.89
CA LEU A 142 7.94 -6.91 -16.82
C LEU A 142 8.35 -8.31 -17.27
N THR A 143 9.51 -8.43 -17.91
CA THR A 143 10.02 -9.70 -18.44
C THR A 143 11.21 -10.18 -17.63
N ILE A 144 11.22 -11.50 -17.34
CA ILE A 144 12.33 -12.13 -16.63
C ILE A 144 13.36 -12.58 -17.66
N PRO A 145 14.63 -12.11 -17.61
CA PRO A 145 15.60 -12.29 -18.70
C PRO A 145 15.97 -13.74 -19.03
N SER A 146 15.74 -14.67 -18.10
CA SER A 146 16.23 -16.06 -18.24
C SER A 146 15.17 -17.07 -18.67
N PHE A 147 13.90 -16.66 -18.81
CA PHE A 147 12.78 -17.58 -18.95
C PHE A 147 11.80 -17.07 -20.01
N ALA A 148 11.98 -17.51 -21.25
CA ALA A 148 11.02 -17.24 -22.31
C ALA A 148 9.81 -18.18 -22.16
N GLY A 149 8.63 -17.62 -22.03
CA GLY A 149 7.36 -18.34 -21.92
C GLY A 149 6.83 -18.49 -20.49
N ASP A 150 7.45 -17.81 -19.52
CA ASP A 150 7.01 -17.82 -18.13
C ASP A 150 5.76 -16.95 -17.92
N THR A 151 4.93 -17.37 -16.97
CA THR A 151 3.79 -16.59 -16.51
C THR A 151 4.25 -15.61 -15.43
N VAL A 152 4.42 -14.36 -15.79
CA VAL A 152 4.83 -13.30 -14.87
C VAL A 152 3.60 -12.64 -14.27
N VAL A 153 3.42 -12.74 -12.94
CA VAL A 153 2.29 -12.20 -12.20
C VAL A 153 2.77 -10.99 -11.40
N PRO A 154 2.27 -9.76 -11.69
CA PRO A 154 2.61 -8.58 -10.91
C PRO A 154 1.87 -8.58 -9.57
N THR A 155 2.46 -7.96 -8.53
CA THR A 155 1.87 -7.93 -7.19
C THR A 155 1.90 -6.55 -6.54
N GLY A 156 2.76 -5.63 -6.96
CA GLY A 156 2.83 -4.30 -6.35
C GLY A 156 3.62 -3.28 -7.16
N VAL A 157 3.38 -2.02 -6.89
CA VAL A 157 4.11 -0.87 -7.45
C VAL A 157 4.29 0.21 -6.40
N THR A 158 5.44 0.88 -6.40
CA THR A 158 5.74 2.06 -5.57
C THR A 158 6.60 3.06 -6.31
N THR A 159 6.51 4.34 -5.95
CA THR A 159 7.30 5.43 -6.51
C THR A 159 8.25 5.98 -5.45
N LEU A 160 9.36 6.58 -5.89
CA LEU A 160 10.20 7.37 -5.00
C LEU A 160 9.60 8.76 -4.76
N ALA A 161 9.76 9.28 -3.56
CA ALA A 161 9.24 10.59 -3.18
C ALA A 161 9.87 11.75 -3.98
N ASN A 162 11.10 11.57 -4.47
CA ASN A 162 11.77 12.54 -5.37
C ASN A 162 11.35 12.40 -6.83
N ASN A 163 10.42 11.48 -7.16
CA ASN A 163 9.91 11.18 -8.50
C ASN A 163 10.98 10.68 -9.50
N SER A 164 12.16 10.25 -9.04
CA SER A 164 13.23 9.79 -9.93
C SER A 164 12.99 8.40 -10.50
N ALA A 165 12.28 7.54 -9.75
CA ALA A 165 12.05 6.15 -10.15
C ALA A 165 10.72 5.57 -9.68
N VAL A 166 10.33 4.50 -10.35
CA VAL A 166 9.23 3.61 -9.98
C VAL A 166 9.76 2.18 -9.89
N TYR A 167 9.27 1.43 -8.90
CA TYR A 167 9.58 0.01 -8.72
C TYR A 167 8.31 -0.81 -8.76
N ALA A 168 8.36 -1.93 -9.50
CA ALA A 168 7.27 -2.90 -9.57
C ALA A 168 7.77 -4.27 -9.15
N VAL A 169 6.94 -5.05 -8.45
CA VAL A 169 7.25 -6.42 -8.06
C VAL A 169 6.35 -7.41 -8.78
N ALA A 170 6.96 -8.55 -9.16
CA ALA A 170 6.28 -9.65 -9.81
C ALA A 170 6.98 -10.97 -9.47
N TYR A 171 6.31 -12.08 -9.74
CA TYR A 171 6.93 -13.40 -9.62
C TYR A 171 6.60 -14.28 -10.84
N ASP A 172 7.46 -15.25 -11.09
CA ASP A 172 7.22 -16.29 -12.07
C ASP A 172 6.30 -17.36 -11.46
N GLN A 173 5.06 -17.43 -11.93
CA GLN A 173 4.08 -18.40 -11.46
C GLN A 173 4.44 -19.83 -11.88
N SER A 174 5.16 -20.02 -12.99
CA SER A 174 5.58 -21.34 -13.47
C SER A 174 6.58 -21.98 -12.52
N ALA A 175 7.42 -21.16 -11.88
CA ALA A 175 8.41 -21.61 -10.89
C ALA A 175 7.85 -21.61 -9.45
N TYR A 176 6.68 -21.00 -9.22
CA TYR A 176 6.01 -20.95 -7.92
C TYR A 176 5.00 -22.10 -7.79
N ASN A 177 5.28 -23.05 -6.92
CA ASN A 177 4.39 -24.17 -6.64
C ASN A 177 4.00 -24.18 -5.15
N PRO A 178 2.91 -23.49 -4.76
CA PRO A 178 2.45 -23.49 -3.38
C PRO A 178 2.00 -24.90 -2.98
N GLY A 179 2.64 -25.51 -2.00
CA GLY A 179 2.35 -26.85 -1.50
C GLY A 179 3.06 -28.00 -2.24
N GLY A 180 3.87 -27.71 -3.26
CA GLY A 180 4.78 -28.66 -3.86
C GLY A 180 6.12 -28.71 -3.15
N THR A 181 6.78 -29.89 -3.15
CA THR A 181 8.20 -29.98 -2.83
C THR A 181 8.98 -29.35 -3.98
N THR A 182 9.19 -28.04 -3.93
CA THR A 182 9.94 -27.37 -4.97
C THR A 182 11.41 -27.73 -4.84
N THR A 183 11.88 -28.56 -5.73
CA THR A 183 13.29 -28.63 -6.09
C THR A 183 13.68 -27.46 -7.00
N SER A 184 12.74 -26.56 -7.29
CA SER A 184 13.01 -25.47 -8.20
C SER A 184 13.87 -24.42 -7.53
N THR A 185 14.95 -24.25 -8.14
CA THR A 185 15.81 -23.10 -8.08
C THR A 185 15.09 -21.84 -7.63
N ALA A 186 15.24 -21.60 -6.34
CA ALA A 186 15.48 -20.30 -5.80
C ALA A 186 14.71 -19.11 -6.41
N ASN A 187 13.76 -18.60 -5.63
CA ASN A 187 13.39 -17.19 -5.68
C ASN A 187 12.83 -16.72 -7.03
N PRO A 188 11.63 -17.17 -7.42
CA PRO A 188 10.98 -16.69 -8.65
C PRO A 188 10.44 -15.24 -8.54
N GLY A 189 10.65 -14.56 -7.42
CA GLY A 189 10.24 -13.18 -7.19
C GLY A 189 11.28 -12.17 -7.68
N TRP A 190 10.79 -11.07 -8.26
CA TRP A 190 11.61 -10.02 -8.84
C TRP A 190 11.07 -8.63 -8.52
N ILE A 191 11.97 -7.65 -8.40
CA ILE A 191 11.67 -6.23 -8.38
C ILE A 191 12.29 -5.58 -9.61
N PHE A 192 11.46 -4.89 -10.39
CA PHE A 192 11.81 -4.15 -11.58
C PHE A 192 11.90 -2.67 -11.24
N GLY A 193 13.06 -2.07 -11.47
CA GLY A 193 13.27 -0.64 -11.27
C GLY A 193 13.33 0.08 -12.60
N PHE A 194 12.68 1.24 -12.67
CA PHE A 194 12.71 2.13 -13.84
C PHE A 194 12.96 3.56 -13.38
N GLY A 195 13.97 4.21 -13.96
CA GLY A 195 14.15 5.64 -13.85
C GLY A 195 13.07 6.38 -14.65
N VAL A 196 12.55 7.47 -14.09
CA VAL A 196 11.53 8.31 -14.71
C VAL A 196 12.20 9.54 -15.32
N GLY A 197 12.24 9.60 -16.65
CA GLY A 197 12.80 10.72 -17.39
C GLY A 197 11.82 11.87 -17.60
N SER A 198 12.26 12.90 -18.30
CA SER A 198 11.39 14.02 -18.70
C SER A 198 10.25 13.53 -19.59
N GLY A 199 9.03 13.99 -19.30
CA GLY A 199 7.83 13.58 -20.05
C GLY A 199 7.35 12.16 -19.76
N GLY A 200 7.84 11.52 -18.68
CA GLY A 200 7.40 10.19 -18.27
C GLY A 200 8.08 9.02 -18.98
N ALA A 201 9.22 9.25 -19.63
CA ALA A 201 9.94 8.14 -20.26
C ALA A 201 10.51 7.19 -19.22
N LEU A 202 10.03 5.94 -19.21
CA LEU A 202 10.53 4.88 -18.35
C LEU A 202 11.82 4.27 -18.94
N THR A 203 12.84 4.16 -18.13
CA THR A 203 14.12 3.55 -18.51
C THR A 203 14.52 2.53 -17.46
N PRO A 204 14.78 1.26 -17.81
CA PRO A 204 15.20 0.27 -16.84
C PRO A 204 16.41 0.75 -16.02
N ALA A 205 16.31 0.68 -14.70
CA ALA A 205 17.42 1.01 -13.81
C ALA A 205 18.58 0.01 -14.04
N PRO A 206 19.86 0.43 -13.87
CA PRO A 206 20.98 -0.47 -14.02
C PRO A 206 20.84 -1.73 -13.16
N ALA A 207 21.16 -2.88 -13.73
CA ALA A 207 21.00 -4.20 -13.11
C ALA A 207 19.56 -4.66 -12.77
N SER A 208 18.54 -3.89 -13.15
CA SER A 208 17.15 -4.34 -13.07
C SER A 208 16.91 -5.53 -14.05
N PRO A 209 16.09 -6.55 -13.70
CA PRO A 209 15.40 -6.72 -12.43
C PRO A 209 16.27 -7.32 -11.31
N TYR A 210 15.95 -7.00 -10.06
CA TYR A 210 16.60 -7.51 -8.85
C TYR A 210 15.84 -8.67 -8.24
N ARG A 211 16.51 -9.57 -7.49
CA ARG A 211 15.84 -10.66 -6.79
C ARG A 211 14.97 -10.14 -5.65
N ALA A 212 13.76 -10.69 -5.48
CA ALA A 212 12.77 -10.28 -4.48
C ALA A 212 12.10 -11.47 -3.78
N GLY A 213 12.86 -12.49 -3.45
CA GLY A 213 12.35 -13.67 -2.75
C GLY A 213 11.57 -14.63 -3.66
N VAL A 214 10.55 -15.29 -3.10
CA VAL A 214 9.76 -16.32 -3.79
C VAL A 214 8.48 -15.74 -4.38
N ARG A 215 7.66 -15.07 -3.54
CA ARG A 215 6.40 -14.44 -3.95
C ARG A 215 6.28 -13.07 -3.28
N PRO A 216 6.85 -12.03 -3.89
CA PRO A 216 6.67 -10.67 -3.37
C PRO A 216 5.17 -10.33 -3.32
N SER A 217 4.72 -9.69 -2.24
CA SER A 217 3.30 -9.35 -2.01
C SER A 217 3.09 -7.86 -1.81
N GLY A 218 3.93 -7.20 -1.02
CA GLY A 218 3.88 -5.78 -0.75
C GLY A 218 5.21 -5.11 -1.03
N LEU A 219 5.16 -3.82 -1.37
CA LEU A 219 6.32 -3.02 -1.73
C LEU A 219 6.15 -1.60 -1.22
N VAL A 220 7.16 -1.05 -0.55
CA VAL A 220 7.19 0.34 -0.10
C VAL A 220 8.58 0.94 -0.23
N ALA A 221 8.67 2.19 -0.68
CA ALA A 221 9.87 3.02 -0.61
C ALA A 221 9.77 4.00 0.56
N ASP A 222 10.90 4.31 1.19
CA ASP A 222 10.94 5.34 2.22
C ASP A 222 10.92 6.75 1.60
N GLN A 223 10.35 7.72 2.33
CA GLN A 223 10.23 9.09 1.84
C GLN A 223 11.57 9.83 1.74
N THR A 224 12.64 9.28 2.30
CA THR A 224 14.00 9.83 2.14
C THR A 224 14.70 9.34 0.88
N ASN A 225 14.06 8.46 0.09
CA ASN A 225 14.58 7.86 -1.14
C ASN A 225 15.89 7.06 -0.94
N ARG A 226 16.05 6.44 0.23
CA ARG A 226 17.25 5.67 0.55
C ARG A 226 17.02 4.16 0.60
N PHE A 227 15.78 3.73 0.89
CA PHE A 227 15.47 2.34 1.13
C PHE A 227 14.17 1.91 0.46
N VAL A 228 14.13 0.62 0.07
CA VAL A 228 12.94 -0.07 -0.42
C VAL A 228 12.79 -1.36 0.36
N TYR A 229 11.56 -1.71 0.72
CA TYR A 229 11.24 -2.95 1.42
C TYR A 229 10.16 -3.73 0.68
N VAL A 230 10.36 -5.03 0.58
CA VAL A 230 9.45 -5.96 -0.12
C VAL A 230 9.10 -7.11 0.83
N THR A 231 7.83 -7.40 0.99
CA THR A 231 7.37 -8.59 1.70
C THR A 231 7.34 -9.80 0.77
N ASP A 232 7.80 -10.95 1.23
CA ASP A 232 7.77 -12.22 0.53
C ASP A 232 6.77 -13.16 1.21
N PHE A 233 5.57 -13.22 0.63
CA PHE A 233 4.43 -13.98 1.12
C PHE A 233 4.75 -15.46 1.38
N ALA A 234 5.47 -16.08 0.46
CA ALA A 234 5.72 -17.51 0.52
C ALA A 234 6.81 -17.91 1.53
N SER A 235 7.72 -16.99 1.85
CA SER A 235 8.85 -17.27 2.74
C SER A 235 8.70 -16.67 4.13
N ASN A 236 7.59 -15.98 4.43
CA ASN A 236 7.34 -15.35 5.72
C ASN A 236 8.45 -14.38 6.12
N GLN A 237 8.85 -13.53 5.20
CA GLN A 237 9.99 -12.63 5.36
C GLN A 237 9.77 -11.30 4.65
N MET A 238 10.61 -10.33 4.98
CA MET A 238 10.76 -9.07 4.31
C MET A 238 12.21 -8.92 3.82
N ILE A 239 12.39 -8.37 2.63
CA ILE A 239 13.69 -8.09 2.03
C ILE A 239 13.83 -6.58 1.96
N GLY A 240 14.96 -6.06 2.42
CA GLY A 240 15.29 -4.64 2.35
C GLY A 240 16.40 -4.37 1.35
N TYR A 241 16.33 -3.19 0.74
CA TYR A 241 17.31 -2.68 -0.21
C TYR A 241 17.68 -1.25 0.12
N SER A 242 18.97 -0.91 -0.05
CA SER A 242 19.41 0.48 -0.16
C SER A 242 19.35 0.93 -1.61
N ILE A 243 18.98 2.19 -1.83
CA ILE A 243 18.98 2.84 -3.14
C ILE A 243 20.32 3.58 -3.30
N THR A 244 21.00 3.34 -4.40
CA THR A 244 22.26 4.00 -4.73
C THR A 244 22.11 4.83 -6.01
N SER A 245 23.18 5.50 -6.42
CA SER A 245 23.17 6.35 -7.62
C SER A 245 22.62 5.62 -8.86
N GLY A 246 21.71 6.25 -9.60
CA GLY A 246 21.01 5.68 -10.74
C GLY A 246 19.86 4.77 -10.35
N ASP A 247 19.31 4.93 -9.13
CA ASP A 247 18.16 4.19 -8.60
C ASP A 247 18.39 2.66 -8.52
N VAL A 248 19.67 2.28 -8.33
CA VAL A 248 20.09 0.88 -8.21
C VAL A 248 19.81 0.35 -6.81
N LEU A 249 19.20 -0.84 -6.74
CA LEU A 249 18.90 -1.54 -5.48
C LEU A 249 20.04 -2.49 -5.09
N ASN A 250 20.48 -2.36 -3.83
CA ASN A 250 21.44 -3.29 -3.21
C ASN A 250 20.80 -3.89 -1.95
N PHE A 251 20.95 -5.19 -1.76
CA PHE A 251 20.45 -5.85 -0.55
C PHE A 251 21.02 -5.24 0.72
N LEU A 252 20.15 -4.99 1.69
CA LEU A 252 20.60 -4.66 3.04
C LEU A 252 21.28 -5.88 3.68
N ILE A 253 22.34 -5.60 4.43
CA ILE A 253 23.02 -6.64 5.21
C ILE A 253 22.08 -7.22 6.28
N SER A 254 22.34 -8.45 6.70
CA SER A 254 21.54 -9.16 7.72
C SER A 254 20.09 -9.52 7.32
N GLY A 255 19.67 -9.21 6.09
CA GLY A 255 18.40 -9.71 5.55
C GLY A 255 18.50 -11.17 5.05
N PRO A 256 17.37 -11.80 4.74
CA PRO A 256 16.01 -11.30 4.88
C PRO A 256 15.54 -11.23 6.34
N TYR A 257 14.52 -10.42 6.61
CA TYR A 257 14.00 -10.16 7.95
C TYR A 257 12.68 -10.93 8.17
N ARG A 258 12.57 -11.60 9.32
CA ARG A 258 11.40 -12.42 9.64
C ARG A 258 10.14 -11.57 9.81
N THR A 259 9.01 -12.03 9.28
CA THR A 259 7.66 -11.51 9.49
C THR A 259 6.79 -12.54 10.25
N GLY A 260 5.50 -12.30 10.37
CA GLY A 260 4.52 -13.35 10.61
C GLY A 260 4.25 -14.14 9.33
N SER A 261 3.26 -15.04 9.38
CA SER A 261 2.94 -15.95 8.27
C SER A 261 2.13 -15.25 7.18
N GLU A 262 2.52 -15.48 5.94
CA GLU A 262 1.90 -14.91 4.74
C GLU A 262 1.79 -13.38 4.79
N PRO A 263 2.94 -12.65 4.84
CA PRO A 263 2.91 -11.20 4.81
C PRO A 263 2.25 -10.69 3.52
N SER A 264 1.16 -9.95 3.65
CA SER A 264 0.28 -9.53 2.55
C SER A 264 0.56 -8.11 2.06
N ALA A 265 0.84 -7.19 2.98
CA ALA A 265 1.11 -5.79 2.66
C ALA A 265 2.09 -5.16 3.66
N ILE A 266 2.65 -4.03 3.26
CA ILE A 266 3.63 -3.28 4.04
C ILE A 266 3.35 -1.78 3.93
N ALA A 267 3.50 -1.06 5.04
CA ALA A 267 3.42 0.39 5.10
C ALA A 267 4.57 0.96 5.94
N ILE A 268 4.96 2.20 5.61
CA ILE A 268 5.99 2.94 6.33
C ILE A 268 5.37 4.19 6.97
N ASP A 269 5.85 4.58 8.14
CA ASP A 269 5.41 5.83 8.76
C ASP A 269 6.01 7.06 8.03
N PRO A 270 5.36 8.23 8.09
CA PRO A 270 5.81 9.42 7.37
C PRO A 270 7.18 9.94 7.84
N ARG A 271 7.70 9.49 8.99
CA ARG A 271 9.05 9.81 9.49
C ARG A 271 10.13 8.88 8.96
N ALA A 272 9.76 7.87 8.14
CA ALA A 272 10.64 6.79 7.69
C ALA A 272 11.33 6.01 8.84
N LYS A 273 10.74 6.01 10.05
CA LYS A 273 11.32 5.38 11.25
C LYS A 273 10.78 3.98 11.51
N PHE A 274 9.56 3.69 11.04
CA PHE A 274 8.87 2.45 11.37
C PHE A 274 8.22 1.82 10.15
N LEU A 275 8.27 0.48 10.09
CA LEU A 275 7.55 -0.33 9.10
C LEU A 275 6.50 -1.17 9.80
N TYR A 276 5.41 -1.41 9.11
CA TYR A 276 4.32 -2.27 9.56
C TYR A 276 3.96 -3.26 8.47
N VAL A 277 3.97 -4.54 8.81
CA VAL A 277 3.67 -5.64 7.89
C VAL A 277 2.43 -6.36 8.36
N SER A 278 1.39 -6.42 7.53
CA SER A 278 0.22 -7.26 7.76
C SER A 278 0.53 -8.70 7.38
N ASN A 279 0.20 -9.66 8.28
CA ASN A 279 0.43 -11.09 8.09
C ASN A 279 -0.94 -11.78 7.98
N SER A 280 -1.30 -12.20 6.77
CA SER A 280 -2.66 -12.62 6.46
C SER A 280 -3.06 -13.91 7.16
N LEU A 281 -2.18 -14.89 7.22
CA LEU A 281 -2.48 -16.18 7.85
C LEU A 281 -2.50 -16.09 9.39
N ASP A 282 -1.57 -15.30 9.97
CA ASP A 282 -1.51 -15.13 11.43
C ASP A 282 -2.56 -14.14 11.97
N SER A 283 -3.22 -13.37 11.08
CA SER A 283 -4.14 -12.28 11.49
C SER A 283 -3.47 -11.28 12.45
N THR A 284 -2.29 -10.79 12.05
CA THR A 284 -1.48 -9.89 12.86
C THR A 284 -0.83 -8.77 12.03
N VAL A 285 -0.31 -7.76 12.73
CA VAL A 285 0.66 -6.79 12.22
C VAL A 285 1.96 -6.93 13.00
N THR A 286 3.08 -7.07 12.28
CA THR A 286 4.43 -6.97 12.84
C THR A 286 4.97 -5.56 12.63
N ALA A 287 5.46 -4.93 13.68
CA ALA A 287 6.07 -3.60 13.66
C ALA A 287 7.60 -3.69 13.69
N TYR A 288 8.27 -2.79 12.98
CA TYR A 288 9.73 -2.71 12.93
C TYR A 288 10.19 -1.27 13.12
N ALA A 289 11.25 -1.08 13.89
CA ALA A 289 12.02 0.15 13.91
C ALA A 289 13.13 0.08 12.85
N ILE A 290 13.30 1.14 12.08
CA ILE A 290 14.34 1.26 11.05
C ILE A 290 15.54 1.98 11.62
N ASP A 291 16.72 1.39 11.51
CA ASP A 291 17.98 2.13 11.71
C ASP A 291 18.16 3.12 10.56
N LEU A 292 18.05 4.40 10.83
CA LEU A 292 18.04 5.45 9.81
C LEU A 292 19.38 5.58 9.06
N ALA A 293 20.48 5.05 9.59
CA ALA A 293 21.77 5.08 8.92
C ALA A 293 21.95 3.93 7.92
N THR A 294 21.43 2.76 8.28
CA THR A 294 21.68 1.51 7.54
C THR A 294 20.44 0.96 6.82
N GLY A 295 19.24 1.42 7.19
CA GLY A 295 17.97 0.88 6.71
C GLY A 295 17.58 -0.47 7.33
N ILE A 296 18.38 -1.01 8.26
CA ILE A 296 18.14 -2.33 8.84
C ILE A 296 16.91 -2.28 9.77
N PRO A 297 15.85 -3.05 9.51
CA PRO A 297 14.69 -3.12 10.37
C PRO A 297 14.92 -4.09 11.55
N SER A 298 14.44 -3.70 12.72
CA SER A 298 14.38 -4.54 13.92
C SER A 298 12.96 -4.61 14.45
N GLN A 299 12.49 -5.79 14.85
CA GLN A 299 11.12 -5.96 15.37
C GLN A 299 10.90 -5.13 16.62
N ALA A 300 9.83 -4.35 16.64
CA ALA A 300 9.38 -3.61 17.80
C ALA A 300 8.46 -4.48 18.64
N ILE A 301 8.73 -4.55 19.94
CA ILE A 301 7.87 -5.25 20.91
C ILE A 301 6.67 -4.36 21.20
N ASN A 302 5.46 -4.93 21.17
CA ASN A 302 4.22 -4.22 21.52
C ASN A 302 4.12 -3.94 23.04
N THR A 303 3.03 -3.30 23.47
CA THR A 303 2.81 -2.94 24.87
C THR A 303 2.61 -4.14 25.79
N THR A 304 2.35 -5.32 25.27
CA THR A 304 2.20 -6.59 26.02
C THR A 304 3.49 -7.42 26.06
N GLY A 305 4.55 -6.97 25.38
CA GLY A 305 5.83 -7.69 25.34
C GLY A 305 5.93 -8.68 24.18
N ASP A 306 4.98 -8.64 23.22
CA ASP A 306 4.94 -9.50 22.04
C ASP A 306 5.38 -8.72 20.78
N VAL A 307 5.76 -9.42 19.72
CA VAL A 307 6.08 -8.83 18.41
C VAL A 307 4.86 -8.77 17.47
N ALA A 308 3.80 -9.50 17.80
CA ALA A 308 2.57 -9.58 17.01
C ALA A 308 1.48 -8.66 17.60
N ASN A 309 0.89 -7.83 16.75
CA ASN A 309 -0.29 -7.02 17.06
C ASN A 309 -1.50 -7.67 16.39
N VAL A 310 -2.45 -8.18 17.18
CA VAL A 310 -3.59 -8.94 16.69
C VAL A 310 -4.56 -8.04 15.91
N THR A 311 -4.94 -8.48 14.71
CA THR A 311 -6.01 -7.90 13.89
C THR A 311 -7.23 -8.80 13.88
N ASP A 312 -8.25 -8.44 13.12
CA ASP A 312 -9.27 -9.41 12.70
C ASP A 312 -8.74 -10.27 11.54
N THR A 313 -9.55 -11.21 11.06
CA THR A 313 -9.14 -12.32 10.18
C THR A 313 -8.68 -11.86 8.81
N GLN A 314 -7.47 -12.29 8.44
CA GLN A 314 -6.87 -12.15 7.12
C GLN A 314 -6.69 -10.68 6.68
N PRO A 315 -5.82 -9.90 7.32
CA PRO A 315 -5.46 -8.56 6.83
C PRO A 315 -4.77 -8.63 5.47
N GLN A 316 -5.32 -7.91 4.47
CA GLN A 316 -4.83 -7.89 3.08
C GLN A 316 -4.13 -6.58 2.73
N ALA A 317 -4.52 -5.49 3.37
CA ALA A 317 -3.92 -4.18 3.14
C ALA A 317 -3.67 -3.47 4.46
N ILE A 318 -2.71 -2.56 4.47
CA ILE A 318 -2.31 -1.79 5.64
C ILE A 318 -1.96 -0.36 5.23
N VAL A 319 -2.32 0.61 6.06
CA VAL A 319 -1.96 2.02 5.88
C VAL A 319 -1.55 2.64 7.20
N VAL A 320 -0.59 3.54 7.14
CA VAL A 320 -0.24 4.46 8.24
C VAL A 320 -0.80 5.84 7.89
N ASP A 321 -1.34 6.56 8.88
CA ASP A 321 -1.71 7.96 8.74
C ASP A 321 -0.58 8.77 8.09
N PRO A 322 -0.80 9.36 6.90
CA PRO A 322 0.29 9.93 6.11
C PRO A 322 0.81 11.27 6.63
N ALA A 323 0.03 11.99 7.44
CA ALA A 323 0.43 13.31 7.92
C ALA A 323 1.29 13.22 9.18
N LEU A 324 0.80 12.61 10.24
CA LEU A 324 1.45 12.59 11.55
C LEU A 324 1.95 11.21 11.96
N GLY A 325 1.57 10.15 11.25
CA GLY A 325 1.91 8.78 11.62
C GLY A 325 1.41 8.44 13.03
N ARG A 326 0.15 8.73 13.33
CA ARG A 326 -0.47 8.47 14.64
C ARG A 326 -1.26 7.18 14.68
N PHE A 327 -1.75 6.73 13.52
CA PHE A 327 -2.64 5.59 13.41
C PHE A 327 -2.16 4.63 12.33
N VAL A 328 -2.48 3.36 12.55
CA VAL A 328 -2.31 2.28 11.57
C VAL A 328 -3.65 1.59 11.42
N PHE A 329 -4.06 1.32 10.17
CA PHE A 329 -5.31 0.62 9.85
C PHE A 329 -5.04 -0.55 8.91
N THR A 330 -5.73 -1.68 9.15
CA THR A 330 -5.68 -2.86 8.28
C THR A 330 -7.04 -3.19 7.71
N ALA A 331 -7.13 -3.54 6.43
CA ALA A 331 -8.32 -4.10 5.81
C ALA A 331 -8.30 -5.63 5.99
N ASN A 332 -9.26 -6.17 6.76
CA ASN A 332 -9.31 -7.58 7.12
C ASN A 332 -10.30 -8.32 6.22
N TYR A 333 -9.81 -8.99 5.20
CA TYR A 333 -10.60 -9.57 4.09
C TYR A 333 -11.66 -10.54 4.56
N LEU A 334 -11.32 -11.58 5.31
CA LEU A 334 -12.28 -12.54 5.84
C LEU A 334 -13.00 -12.03 7.10
N GLY A 335 -12.40 -11.08 7.83
CA GLY A 335 -13.04 -10.44 8.98
C GLY A 335 -14.16 -9.49 8.62
N ASN A 336 -14.23 -9.04 7.35
CA ASN A 336 -15.16 -7.98 6.91
C ASN A 336 -15.07 -6.74 7.81
N SER A 337 -13.86 -6.33 8.13
CA SER A 337 -13.60 -5.29 9.13
C SER A 337 -12.33 -4.50 8.84
N VAL A 338 -12.15 -3.42 9.59
CA VAL A 338 -10.88 -2.68 9.71
C VAL A 338 -10.39 -2.80 11.15
N SER A 339 -9.13 -3.21 11.35
CA SER A 339 -8.48 -3.06 12.65
C SER A 339 -7.71 -1.75 12.71
N GLY A 340 -7.86 -1.01 13.80
CA GLY A 340 -7.20 0.26 14.03
C GLY A 340 -6.24 0.20 15.22
N PHE A 341 -5.13 0.92 15.12
CA PHE A 341 -4.11 1.01 16.18
C PHE A 341 -3.60 2.43 16.33
N PHE A 342 -3.31 2.82 17.56
CA PHE A 342 -2.42 3.94 17.85
C PHE A 342 -0.97 3.55 17.60
N LEU A 343 -0.24 4.43 16.95
CA LEU A 343 1.20 4.31 16.74
C LEU A 343 1.93 5.22 17.74
N ASN A 344 2.83 4.64 18.51
CA ASN A 344 3.74 5.42 19.35
C ASN A 344 4.89 5.99 18.49
N PRO A 345 4.98 7.32 18.29
CA PRO A 345 5.94 7.93 17.37
C PRO A 345 7.41 7.81 17.81
N ASN A 346 7.66 7.40 19.03
CA ASN A 346 9.03 7.25 19.56
C ASN A 346 9.53 5.81 19.50
N THR A 347 8.62 4.83 19.59
CA THR A 347 9.00 3.41 19.69
C THR A 347 8.48 2.55 18.56
N GLY A 348 7.54 3.04 17.74
CA GLY A 348 6.85 2.26 16.70
C GLY A 348 5.84 1.25 17.24
N GLN A 349 5.68 1.16 18.56
CA GLN A 349 4.73 0.23 19.18
C GLN A 349 3.29 0.57 18.80
N LEU A 350 2.50 -0.47 18.57
CA LEU A 350 1.08 -0.37 18.30
C LEU A 350 0.26 -0.68 19.55
N LYS A 351 -0.81 0.08 19.75
CA LYS A 351 -1.85 -0.16 20.74
C LYS A 351 -3.21 -0.17 20.04
N PRO A 352 -4.09 -1.17 20.23
CA PRO A 352 -5.40 -1.18 19.65
C PRO A 352 -6.18 0.12 19.92
N SER A 353 -6.84 0.68 18.90
CA SER A 353 -7.75 1.81 19.06
C SER A 353 -9.06 1.37 19.73
N GLU A 354 -9.83 2.34 20.25
CA GLU A 354 -11.10 2.03 20.91
C GLU A 354 -12.09 1.38 19.94
N GLN A 355 -12.75 0.32 20.39
CA GLN A 355 -13.80 -0.42 19.67
C GLN A 355 -13.31 -1.15 18.39
N THR A 356 -11.99 -1.25 18.15
CA THR A 356 -11.47 -2.08 17.07
C THR A 356 -11.80 -3.57 17.30
N PRO A 357 -12.13 -4.39 16.24
CA PRO A 357 -12.25 -4.03 14.82
C PRO A 357 -13.59 -3.38 14.46
N TYR A 358 -13.59 -2.56 13.40
CA TYR A 358 -14.77 -1.84 12.91
C TYR A 358 -15.39 -2.59 11.73
N PRO A 359 -16.73 -2.84 11.72
CA PRO A 359 -17.39 -3.57 10.64
C PRO A 359 -17.38 -2.77 9.32
N THR A 360 -17.24 -3.49 8.21
CA THR A 360 -17.19 -2.94 6.85
C THR A 360 -18.16 -3.68 5.93
N GLY A 361 -18.15 -3.36 4.64
CA GLY A 361 -18.65 -4.23 3.58
C GLY A 361 -17.88 -5.53 3.49
N GLN A 362 -18.37 -6.45 2.64
CA GLN A 362 -17.74 -7.77 2.49
C GLN A 362 -16.38 -7.67 1.80
N HIS A 363 -15.44 -8.46 2.27
CA HIS A 363 -14.13 -8.67 1.69
C HIS A 363 -13.39 -7.35 1.35
N PRO A 364 -13.01 -6.55 2.35
CA PRO A 364 -12.21 -5.37 2.12
C PRO A 364 -10.83 -5.75 1.57
N THR A 365 -10.43 -5.07 0.48
CA THR A 365 -9.25 -5.42 -0.33
C THR A 365 -8.13 -4.39 -0.26
N ALA A 366 -8.49 -3.12 -0.09
CA ALA A 366 -7.53 -2.02 -0.07
C ALA A 366 -7.96 -0.92 0.90
N VAL A 367 -6.98 -0.23 1.48
CA VAL A 367 -7.20 0.86 2.43
C VAL A 367 -6.20 1.98 2.18
N VAL A 368 -6.66 3.23 2.22
CA VAL A 368 -5.81 4.43 2.24
C VAL A 368 -6.35 5.42 3.25
N SER A 369 -5.49 6.29 3.77
CA SER A 369 -5.85 7.36 4.70
C SER A 369 -5.40 8.69 4.14
N ILE A 370 -6.19 9.74 4.39
CA ILE A 370 -5.82 11.12 4.07
C ILE A 370 -6.05 12.02 5.29
N PRO A 371 -5.21 13.05 5.50
CA PRO A 371 -5.41 13.99 6.59
C PRO A 371 -6.61 14.93 6.32
N HIS A 372 -7.27 15.35 7.39
CA HIS A 372 -8.41 16.25 7.33
C HIS A 372 -8.24 17.47 8.26
N GLY A 373 -8.79 18.61 7.83
CA GLY A 373 -8.77 19.85 8.61
C GLY A 373 -7.35 20.38 8.83
N ASN A 374 -7.03 20.73 10.07
CA ASN A 374 -5.71 21.26 10.42
C ASN A 374 -4.57 20.23 10.24
N HIS A 375 -4.88 18.95 10.17
CA HIS A 375 -3.89 17.89 9.94
C HIS A 375 -3.34 17.89 8.52
N SER A 376 -4.11 18.36 7.54
CA SER A 376 -3.63 18.49 6.15
C SER A 376 -2.47 19.49 5.99
N THR A 377 -2.20 20.29 7.02
CA THR A 377 -1.09 21.25 7.06
C THR A 377 0.00 20.86 8.06
N GLN A 378 -0.16 19.73 8.77
CA GLN A 378 0.77 19.22 9.76
C GLN A 378 1.50 18.01 9.18
N GLU A 379 2.56 18.25 8.45
CA GLU A 379 3.41 17.18 7.94
C GLU A 379 4.58 16.92 8.89
N VAL A 380 4.83 15.63 9.13
CA VAL A 380 6.04 15.20 9.84
C VAL A 380 7.10 14.90 8.80
N THR A 381 8.18 15.63 8.84
CA THR A 381 9.34 15.36 7.96
C THR A 381 10.16 14.18 8.46
N PRO A 382 10.70 13.36 7.56
CA PRO A 382 11.64 12.27 7.86
C PRO A 382 12.92 12.71 8.57
#